data_6ef1a8f49b25bdb0332a83e075aa0aaf
#
_entry.id   6ef1a8f49b25bdb0332a83e075aa0aaf
#
_cell.length_a   1.000
_cell.length_b   1.000
_cell.length_c   1.000
_cell.angle_alpha   90.00
_cell.angle_beta   90.00
_cell.angle_gamma   90.00
#
_symmetry.space_group_name_H-M   'P 1'
#
loop_
_entity.id
_entity.type
_entity.pdbx_description
1 polymer ?
#
loop_
_entity_poly.entity_id
_entity_poly.type
_entity_poly.pdbx_seq_one_letter_code
_entity_poly.pdbx_strand_id
1 'polypeptide(L)'
;MRAESGADERRLVREAQNGSGAAMAQLYSRHWRGAYRAAYLVVHDAAAAEDIAQDAFLAAVDALDRFDRRRPFAPWLHRIVVNRALDWARREALRRRVDGAESVFEPLPPPAEIGGEMIAALKELPAEQRAVVVLRHLLEYTPGEIAGMLDLPRGTVNSRLRRGLDRLRETAEAELSLEERR
;
A
#
# COMPACT_ATOMS: atom_id res chain seq x y z
N MET A 1 -14.28 -10.58 -19.14
CA MET A 1 -13.25 -10.92 -18.14
C MET A 1 -13.28 -10.06 -16.88
N ARG A 2 -13.28 -8.69 -16.91
CA ARG A 2 -13.41 -7.86 -15.68
C ARG A 2 -14.77 -7.95 -14.97
N ALA A 3 -15.87 -8.08 -15.70
CA ALA A 3 -17.22 -8.13 -15.13
C ALA A 3 -17.52 -9.46 -14.41
N GLU A 4 -17.05 -10.58 -14.94
CA GLU A 4 -17.19 -11.92 -14.34
C GLU A 4 -16.39 -12.02 -13.04
N SER A 5 -15.17 -11.44 -13.00
CA SER A 5 -14.34 -11.37 -11.80
C SER A 5 -15.03 -10.60 -10.67
N GLY A 6 -15.71 -9.49 -10.98
CA GLY A 6 -16.42 -8.70 -9.98
C GLY A 6 -17.70 -9.36 -9.45
N ALA A 7 -18.38 -10.18 -10.26
CA ALA A 7 -19.55 -10.95 -9.80
C ALA A 7 -19.15 -12.10 -8.88
N ASP A 8 -18.06 -12.79 -9.20
CA ASP A 8 -17.47 -13.84 -8.38
C ASP A 8 -16.95 -13.29 -7.03
N GLU A 9 -16.28 -12.15 -7.04
CA GLU A 9 -15.81 -11.50 -5.82
C GLU A 9 -16.97 -11.12 -4.89
N ARG A 10 -18.06 -10.54 -5.44
CA ARG A 10 -19.25 -10.22 -4.63
C ARG A 10 -19.92 -11.48 -4.05
N ARG A 11 -19.88 -12.60 -4.76
CA ARG A 11 -20.36 -13.89 -4.26
C ARG A 11 -19.50 -14.36 -3.08
N LEU A 12 -18.16 -14.33 -3.22
CA LEU A 12 -17.22 -14.72 -2.16
C LEU A 12 -17.40 -13.85 -0.91
N VAL A 13 -17.53 -12.54 -1.07
CA VAL A 13 -17.76 -11.61 0.05
C VAL A 13 -19.06 -11.98 0.78
N ARG A 14 -20.14 -12.22 0.05
CA ARG A 14 -21.43 -12.63 0.65
C ARG A 14 -21.32 -13.95 1.42
N GLU A 15 -20.64 -14.94 0.85
CA GLU A 15 -20.44 -16.24 1.49
C GLU A 15 -19.57 -16.12 2.75
N ALA A 16 -18.52 -15.28 2.69
CA ALA A 16 -17.66 -15.00 3.84
C ALA A 16 -18.42 -14.25 4.95
N GLN A 17 -19.29 -13.28 4.60
CA GLN A 17 -20.20 -12.62 5.56
C GLN A 17 -21.17 -13.59 6.24
N ASN A 18 -21.52 -14.69 5.56
CA ASN A 18 -22.35 -15.75 6.12
C ASN A 18 -21.54 -16.84 6.86
N GLY A 19 -20.25 -16.56 7.17
CA GLY A 19 -19.40 -17.43 7.97
C GLY A 19 -18.65 -18.51 7.17
N SER A 20 -18.61 -18.44 5.83
CA SER A 20 -17.85 -19.40 5.03
C SER A 20 -16.34 -19.14 5.12
N GLY A 21 -15.63 -19.97 5.90
CA GLY A 21 -14.17 -19.94 5.96
C GLY A 21 -13.50 -20.22 4.61
N ALA A 22 -14.12 -21.07 3.76
CA ALA A 22 -13.61 -21.36 2.44
C ALA A 22 -13.68 -20.13 1.50
N ALA A 23 -14.75 -19.35 1.56
CA ALA A 23 -14.87 -18.10 0.81
C ALA A 23 -13.86 -17.05 1.31
N MET A 24 -13.65 -16.97 2.62
CA MET A 24 -12.63 -16.09 3.21
C MET A 24 -11.20 -16.48 2.79
N ALA A 25 -10.89 -17.77 2.76
CA ALA A 25 -9.59 -18.26 2.28
C ALA A 25 -9.36 -17.92 0.79
N GLN A 26 -10.40 -17.95 -0.03
CA GLN A 26 -10.31 -17.54 -1.45
C GLN A 26 -10.10 -16.02 -1.58
N LEU A 27 -10.78 -15.18 -0.78
CA LEU A 27 -10.55 -13.74 -0.73
C LEU A 27 -9.12 -13.44 -0.29
N TYR A 28 -8.63 -14.11 0.76
CA TYR A 28 -7.26 -14.00 1.21
C TYR A 28 -6.27 -14.34 0.09
N SER A 29 -6.38 -15.53 -0.51
CA SER A 29 -5.47 -15.97 -1.58
C SER A 29 -5.46 -15.00 -2.78
N ARG A 30 -6.63 -14.45 -3.14
CA ARG A 30 -6.78 -13.51 -4.26
C ARG A 30 -6.13 -12.15 -4.00
N HIS A 31 -6.23 -11.64 -2.77
CA HIS A 31 -5.86 -10.28 -2.43
C HIS A 31 -4.57 -10.15 -1.63
N TRP A 32 -4.03 -11.25 -1.10
CA TRP A 32 -2.81 -11.25 -0.28
C TRP A 32 -1.63 -10.54 -0.94
N ARG A 33 -1.33 -10.94 -2.18
CA ARG A 33 -0.20 -10.36 -2.92
C ARG A 33 -0.33 -8.85 -3.12
N GLY A 34 -1.54 -8.38 -3.42
CA GLY A 34 -1.83 -6.95 -3.57
C GLY A 34 -1.69 -6.18 -2.25
N ALA A 35 -2.18 -6.76 -1.15
CA ALA A 35 -2.08 -6.20 0.19
C ALA A 35 -0.61 -6.09 0.66
N TYR A 36 0.14 -7.18 0.56
CA TYR A 36 1.56 -7.21 0.88
C TYR A 36 2.37 -6.19 0.05
N ARG A 37 2.13 -6.18 -1.28
CA ARG A 37 2.78 -5.21 -2.18
C ARG A 37 2.48 -3.77 -1.79
N ALA A 38 1.22 -3.46 -1.47
CA ALA A 38 0.82 -2.12 -1.04
C ALA A 38 1.51 -1.70 0.26
N ALA A 39 1.59 -2.60 1.24
CA ALA A 39 2.31 -2.38 2.48
C ALA A 39 3.80 -2.16 2.21
N TYR A 40 4.45 -3.07 1.49
CA TYR A 40 5.88 -3.03 1.20
C TYR A 40 6.31 -1.72 0.52
N LEU A 41 5.55 -1.27 -0.48
CA LEU A 41 5.84 -0.02 -1.19
C LEU A 41 5.73 1.24 -0.33
N VAL A 42 5.03 1.16 0.80
CA VAL A 42 4.94 2.26 1.76
C VAL A 42 6.02 2.17 2.84
N VAL A 43 6.30 0.96 3.38
CA VAL A 43 7.20 0.83 4.53
C VAL A 43 8.65 0.47 4.13
N HIS A 44 8.87 -0.19 2.99
CA HIS A 44 10.14 -0.71 2.49
C HIS A 44 10.87 -1.65 3.47
N ASP A 45 10.10 -2.34 4.28
CA ASP A 45 10.52 -3.38 5.20
C ASP A 45 9.63 -4.59 4.97
N ALA A 46 10.21 -5.74 4.61
CA ALA A 46 9.44 -6.89 4.18
C ALA A 46 8.76 -7.59 5.35
N ALA A 47 9.41 -7.66 6.51
CA ALA A 47 8.81 -8.24 7.71
C ALA A 47 7.64 -7.37 8.19
N ALA A 48 7.85 -6.05 8.28
CA ALA A 48 6.78 -5.12 8.62
C ALA A 48 5.63 -5.14 7.61
N ALA A 49 5.92 -5.28 6.31
CA ALA A 49 4.91 -5.36 5.28
C ALA A 49 4.06 -6.63 5.39
N GLU A 50 4.67 -7.76 5.74
CA GLU A 50 3.97 -9.02 5.99
C GLU A 50 3.06 -8.90 7.22
N ASP A 51 3.57 -8.41 8.34
CA ASP A 51 2.79 -8.18 9.56
C ASP A 51 1.62 -7.22 9.31
N ILE A 52 1.86 -6.11 8.60
CA ILE A 52 0.83 -5.13 8.25
C ILE A 52 -0.25 -5.77 7.37
N ALA A 53 0.14 -6.58 6.39
CA ALA A 53 -0.82 -7.24 5.50
C ALA A 53 -1.65 -8.27 6.27
N GLN A 54 -1.04 -9.08 7.14
CA GLN A 54 -1.75 -10.04 8.01
C GLN A 54 -2.73 -9.32 8.93
N ASP A 55 -2.27 -8.31 9.65
CA ASP A 55 -3.10 -7.47 10.52
C ASP A 55 -4.26 -6.80 9.78
N ALA A 56 -4.03 -6.36 8.54
CA ALA A 56 -5.07 -5.75 7.72
C ALA A 56 -6.15 -6.78 7.33
N PHE A 57 -5.76 -8.02 7.03
CA PHE A 57 -6.71 -9.09 6.78
C PHE A 57 -7.50 -9.48 8.05
N LEU A 58 -6.88 -9.55 9.20
CA LEU A 58 -7.59 -9.79 10.46
C LEU A 58 -8.62 -8.69 10.72
N ALA A 59 -8.23 -7.43 10.59
CA ALA A 59 -9.15 -6.30 10.71
C ALA A 59 -10.26 -6.32 9.64
N ALA A 60 -9.95 -6.79 8.42
CA ALA A 60 -10.95 -6.96 7.37
C ALA A 60 -11.96 -8.06 7.73
N VAL A 61 -11.52 -9.18 8.32
CA VAL A 61 -12.42 -10.23 8.83
C VAL A 61 -13.36 -9.66 9.88
N ASP A 62 -12.85 -8.95 10.88
CA ASP A 62 -13.63 -8.36 11.97
C ASP A 62 -14.64 -7.29 11.50
N ALA A 63 -14.33 -6.62 10.40
CA ALA A 63 -15.18 -5.57 9.84
C ALA A 63 -16.04 -6.04 8.65
N LEU A 64 -15.93 -7.30 8.24
CA LEU A 64 -16.52 -7.82 7.02
C LEU A 64 -18.05 -7.72 7.03
N ASP A 65 -18.70 -7.97 8.16
CA ASP A 65 -20.16 -7.90 8.31
C ASP A 65 -20.72 -6.51 7.98
N ARG A 66 -19.92 -5.45 8.17
CA ARG A 66 -20.28 -4.05 7.88
C ARG A 66 -19.85 -3.61 6.49
N PHE A 67 -19.14 -4.46 5.75
CA PHE A 67 -18.67 -4.12 4.41
C PHE A 67 -19.82 -4.10 3.40
N ASP A 68 -19.94 -2.99 2.66
CA ASP A 68 -20.90 -2.88 1.56
C ASP A 68 -20.40 -3.65 0.33
N ARG A 69 -20.94 -4.83 0.10
CA ARG A 69 -20.61 -5.72 -1.04
C ARG A 69 -20.91 -5.13 -2.43
N ARG A 70 -21.55 -3.97 -2.53
CA ARG A 70 -21.67 -3.23 -3.80
C ARG A 70 -20.36 -2.58 -4.20
N ARG A 71 -19.47 -2.36 -3.23
CA ARG A 71 -18.13 -1.81 -3.45
C ARG A 71 -17.14 -2.93 -3.76
N PRO A 72 -16.10 -2.67 -4.57
CA PRO A 72 -15.03 -3.65 -4.78
C PRO A 72 -14.25 -3.87 -3.47
N PHE A 73 -13.87 -5.13 -3.21
CA PHE A 73 -13.19 -5.53 -1.98
C PHE A 73 -11.75 -4.98 -1.90
N ALA A 74 -11.01 -5.01 -3.01
CA ALA A 74 -9.61 -4.58 -3.05
C ALA A 74 -9.38 -3.13 -2.57
N PRO A 75 -10.13 -2.09 -3.03
CA PRO A 75 -9.97 -0.73 -2.51
C PRO A 75 -10.23 -0.59 -1.02
N TRP A 76 -11.21 -1.34 -0.51
CA TRP A 76 -11.51 -1.35 0.92
C TRP A 76 -10.38 -1.98 1.74
N LEU A 77 -9.84 -3.11 1.30
CA LEU A 77 -8.69 -3.76 1.93
C LEU A 77 -7.44 -2.87 1.85
N HIS A 78 -7.14 -2.29 0.67
CA HIS A 78 -5.99 -1.38 0.50
C HIS A 78 -6.07 -0.15 1.41
N ARG A 79 -7.27 0.37 1.69
CA ARG A 79 -7.46 1.42 2.69
C ARG A 79 -6.94 0.98 4.06
N ILE A 80 -7.29 -0.22 4.51
CA ILE A 80 -6.85 -0.76 5.81
C ILE A 80 -5.33 -0.93 5.81
N VAL A 81 -4.77 -1.53 4.76
CA VAL A 81 -3.34 -1.79 4.61
C VAL A 81 -2.53 -0.48 4.65
N VAL A 82 -2.88 0.49 3.79
CA VAL A 82 -2.09 1.73 3.66
C VAL A 82 -2.17 2.59 4.91
N ASN A 83 -3.33 2.66 5.58
CA ASN A 83 -3.43 3.36 6.86
C ASN A 83 -2.54 2.71 7.93
N ARG A 84 -2.53 1.37 8.06
CA ARG A 84 -1.61 0.66 8.97
C ARG A 84 -0.14 0.88 8.61
N ALA A 85 0.19 0.88 7.32
CA ALA A 85 1.55 1.16 6.84
C ALA A 85 1.99 2.58 7.19
N LEU A 86 1.13 3.58 7.05
CA LEU A 86 1.41 4.96 7.46
C LEU A 86 1.58 5.08 8.97
N ASP A 87 0.76 4.42 9.76
CA ASP A 87 0.88 4.43 11.22
C ASP A 87 2.17 3.73 11.68
N TRP A 88 2.56 2.65 11.03
CA TRP A 88 3.84 2.00 11.27
C TRP A 88 5.00 2.94 10.92
N ALA A 89 4.99 3.57 9.74
CA ALA A 89 6.04 4.49 9.30
C ALA A 89 6.22 5.69 10.26
N ARG A 90 5.12 6.22 10.80
CA ARG A 90 5.17 7.30 11.82
C ARG A 90 5.81 6.82 13.12
N ARG A 91 5.44 5.64 13.61
CA ARG A 91 6.03 5.05 14.82
C ARG A 91 7.51 4.76 14.64
N GLU A 92 7.90 4.23 13.49
CA GLU A 92 9.28 3.93 13.17
C GLU A 92 10.13 5.20 13.05
N ALA A 93 9.60 6.25 12.42
CA ALA A 93 10.28 7.55 12.36
C ALA A 93 10.50 8.17 13.75
N LEU A 94 9.56 7.99 14.68
CA LEU A 94 9.70 8.43 16.06
C LEU A 94 10.76 7.60 16.80
N ARG A 95 10.74 6.28 16.65
CA ARG A 95 11.72 5.36 17.25
C ARG A 95 13.14 5.69 16.84
N ARG A 96 13.39 5.89 15.54
CA ARG A 96 14.72 6.28 15.02
C ARG A 96 15.23 7.59 15.59
N ARG A 97 14.34 8.54 15.88
CA ARG A 97 14.72 9.82 16.52
C ARG A 97 15.13 9.65 17.98
N VAL A 98 14.55 8.71 18.70
CA VAL A 98 14.79 8.49 20.13
C VAL A 98 15.99 7.56 20.33
N ASP A 99 16.07 6.45 19.58
CA ASP A 99 17.01 5.36 19.87
C ASP A 99 18.28 5.42 19.01
N GLY A 100 18.31 6.25 17.96
CA GLY A 100 19.42 6.31 16.99
C GLY A 100 19.69 4.99 16.26
N ALA A 101 18.78 4.01 16.38
CA ALA A 101 18.99 2.66 15.90
C ALA A 101 18.69 2.56 14.39
N GLU A 102 19.68 2.21 13.60
CA GLU A 102 19.45 1.65 12.29
C GLU A 102 18.83 0.25 12.45
N SER A 103 17.71 0.02 11.75
CA SER A 103 17.07 -1.30 11.71
C SER A 103 18.01 -2.29 11.03
N VAL A 104 18.60 -3.19 11.81
CA VAL A 104 19.44 -4.31 11.33
C VAL A 104 18.52 -5.47 11.03
N PHE A 105 17.63 -5.32 10.05
CA PHE A 105 16.90 -6.45 9.49
C PHE A 105 17.46 -6.77 8.11
N GLU A 106 17.80 -8.04 7.91
CA GLU A 106 18.13 -8.58 6.59
C GLU A 106 16.89 -8.47 5.71
N PRO A 107 16.91 -7.68 4.62
CA PRO A 107 15.70 -7.45 3.84
C PRO A 107 15.32 -8.72 3.11
N LEU A 108 14.12 -9.25 3.37
CA LEU A 108 13.48 -10.19 2.46
C LEU A 108 13.42 -9.55 1.06
N PRO A 109 13.58 -10.33 -0.01
CA PRO A 109 13.59 -9.77 -1.34
C PRO A 109 12.28 -9.01 -1.63
N PRO A 110 12.37 -7.84 -2.28
CA PRO A 110 11.19 -7.09 -2.68
C PRO A 110 10.29 -7.93 -3.59
N PRO A 111 8.99 -7.59 -3.70
CA PRO A 111 8.12 -8.23 -4.69
C PRO A 111 8.78 -8.16 -6.08
N ALA A 112 9.02 -9.32 -6.69
CA ALA A 112 9.82 -9.48 -7.92
C ALA A 112 9.34 -8.65 -9.14
N GLU A 113 8.20 -8.00 -9.02
CA GLU A 113 7.52 -7.25 -10.09
C GLU A 113 7.87 -5.76 -10.11
N ILE A 114 8.65 -5.27 -9.13
CA ILE A 114 8.98 -3.84 -9.04
C ILE A 114 10.49 -3.72 -9.17
N GLY A 115 10.93 -2.96 -10.16
CA GLY A 115 12.36 -2.70 -10.38
C GLY A 115 13.01 -2.07 -9.14
N GLY A 116 14.24 -2.50 -8.82
CA GLY A 116 14.98 -2.02 -7.66
C GLY A 116 15.15 -0.50 -7.64
N GLU A 117 15.35 0.11 -8.82
CA GLU A 117 15.43 1.58 -9.00
C GLU A 117 14.16 2.30 -8.54
N MET A 118 12.98 1.79 -8.91
CA MET A 118 11.71 2.35 -8.47
C MET A 118 11.55 2.27 -6.94
N ILE A 119 11.98 1.15 -6.34
CA ILE A 119 11.94 0.98 -4.88
C ILE A 119 12.91 1.96 -4.21
N ALA A 120 14.12 2.12 -4.74
CA ALA A 120 15.11 3.08 -4.23
C ALA A 120 14.56 4.52 -4.29
N ALA A 121 14.04 4.93 -5.43
CA ALA A 121 13.45 6.26 -5.60
C ALA A 121 12.26 6.51 -4.64
N LEU A 122 11.39 5.51 -4.44
CA LEU A 122 10.27 5.63 -3.50
C LEU A 122 10.73 5.75 -2.04
N LYS A 123 11.89 5.18 -1.67
CA LYS A 123 12.45 5.30 -0.30
C LYS A 123 12.78 6.74 0.07
N GLU A 124 13.20 7.54 -0.91
CA GLU A 124 13.55 8.95 -0.71
C GLU A 124 12.33 9.85 -0.40
N LEU A 125 11.12 9.36 -0.66
CA LEU A 125 9.91 10.11 -0.36
C LEU A 125 9.52 9.99 1.13
N PRO A 126 9.03 11.08 1.75
CA PRO A 126 8.29 10.97 3.01
C PRO A 126 7.11 10.01 2.88
N ALA A 127 6.83 9.23 3.93
CA ALA A 127 5.81 8.17 3.90
C ALA A 127 4.45 8.62 3.38
N GLU A 128 4.00 9.82 3.75
CA GLU A 128 2.72 10.36 3.28
C GLU A 128 2.70 10.73 1.80
N GLN A 129 3.82 11.17 1.24
CA GLN A 129 3.95 11.43 -0.20
C GLN A 129 4.04 10.11 -0.96
N ARG A 130 4.84 9.19 -0.46
CA ARG A 130 5.02 7.85 -1.00
C ARG A 130 3.69 7.09 -1.09
N ALA A 131 2.90 7.09 0.00
CA ALA A 131 1.60 6.42 0.02
C ALA A 131 0.65 6.93 -1.08
N VAL A 132 0.56 8.25 -1.28
CA VAL A 132 -0.31 8.79 -2.34
C VAL A 132 0.23 8.51 -3.74
N VAL A 133 1.57 8.51 -3.94
CA VAL A 133 2.20 8.13 -5.21
C VAL A 133 1.93 6.66 -5.51
N VAL A 134 2.13 5.75 -4.54
CA VAL A 134 1.84 4.32 -4.67
C VAL A 134 0.37 4.08 -5.01
N LEU A 135 -0.56 4.68 -4.26
CA LEU A 135 -1.99 4.55 -4.52
C LEU A 135 -2.38 5.06 -5.91
N ARG A 136 -1.79 6.17 -6.35
CA ARG A 136 -2.12 6.78 -7.65
C ARG A 136 -1.53 6.04 -8.84
N HIS A 137 -0.23 5.71 -8.80
CA HIS A 137 0.52 5.28 -9.97
C HIS A 137 0.77 3.77 -10.04
N LEU A 138 0.76 3.09 -8.89
CA LEU A 138 1.00 1.64 -8.84
C LEU A 138 -0.28 0.84 -8.56
N LEU A 139 -1.26 1.45 -7.88
CA LEU A 139 -2.57 0.85 -7.61
C LEU A 139 -3.71 1.53 -8.38
N GLU A 140 -3.41 2.54 -9.20
CA GLU A 140 -4.28 3.19 -10.18
C GLU A 140 -5.54 3.89 -9.61
N TYR A 141 -5.53 4.25 -8.31
CA TYR A 141 -6.65 4.97 -7.71
C TYR A 141 -6.69 6.44 -8.13
N THR A 142 -7.88 6.97 -8.32
CA THR A 142 -8.07 8.40 -8.57
C THR A 142 -7.79 9.25 -7.31
N PRO A 143 -7.43 10.54 -7.44
CA PRO A 143 -7.23 11.39 -6.27
C PRO A 143 -8.46 11.50 -5.36
N GLY A 144 -9.67 11.34 -5.89
CA GLY A 144 -10.91 11.31 -5.11
C GLY A 144 -11.03 10.03 -4.26
N GLU A 145 -10.72 8.87 -4.83
CA GLU A 145 -10.68 7.60 -4.10
C GLU A 145 -9.60 7.62 -3.01
N ILE A 146 -8.41 8.13 -3.34
CA ILE A 146 -7.30 8.27 -2.37
C ILE A 146 -7.71 9.18 -1.21
N ALA A 147 -8.40 10.28 -1.48
CA ALA A 147 -8.91 11.18 -0.46
C ALA A 147 -9.85 10.46 0.51
N GLY A 148 -10.77 9.64 -0.02
CA GLY A 148 -11.66 8.81 0.81
C GLY A 148 -10.93 7.67 1.53
N MET A 149 -9.88 7.09 0.94
CA MET A 149 -9.08 6.01 1.56
C MET A 149 -8.25 6.50 2.75
N LEU A 150 -7.65 7.68 2.64
CA LEU A 150 -6.76 8.25 3.64
C LEU A 150 -7.43 9.26 4.58
N ASP A 151 -8.72 9.50 4.40
CA ASP A 151 -9.49 10.53 5.12
C ASP A 151 -8.83 11.91 5.04
N LEU A 152 -8.48 12.32 3.82
CA LEU A 152 -7.79 13.57 3.53
C LEU A 152 -8.60 14.44 2.56
N PRO A 153 -8.49 15.78 2.66
CA PRO A 153 -9.00 16.66 1.62
C PRO A 153 -8.31 16.37 0.27
N ARG A 154 -9.09 16.38 -0.83
CA ARG A 154 -8.54 16.14 -2.19
C ARG A 154 -7.38 17.09 -2.55
N GLY A 155 -7.44 18.33 -2.06
CA GLY A 155 -6.34 19.30 -2.24
C GLY A 155 -5.03 18.84 -1.58
N THR A 156 -5.13 18.20 -0.40
CA THR A 156 -3.98 17.60 0.29
C THR A 156 -3.40 16.43 -0.51
N VAL A 157 -4.24 15.56 -1.05
CA VAL A 157 -3.79 14.46 -1.93
C VAL A 157 -3.05 15.01 -3.14
N ASN A 158 -3.63 15.98 -3.86
CA ASN A 158 -3.00 16.58 -5.04
C ASN A 158 -1.67 17.26 -4.70
N SER A 159 -1.58 17.97 -3.58
CA SER A 159 -0.33 18.61 -3.15
C SER A 159 0.76 17.63 -2.74
N ARG A 160 0.38 16.49 -2.11
CA ARG A 160 1.32 15.40 -1.80
C ARG A 160 1.79 14.69 -3.06
N LEU A 161 0.89 14.42 -4.01
CA LEU A 161 1.24 13.83 -5.31
C LEU A 161 2.25 14.70 -6.06
N ARG A 162 1.95 16.00 -6.21
CA ARG A 162 2.85 16.93 -6.90
C ARG A 162 4.24 16.92 -6.27
N ARG A 163 4.32 17.14 -4.94
CA ARG A 163 5.62 17.16 -4.23
C ARG A 163 6.36 15.82 -4.31
N GLY A 164 5.65 14.69 -4.26
CA GLY A 164 6.25 13.38 -4.43
C GLY A 164 6.82 13.18 -5.83
N LEU A 165 6.09 13.56 -6.88
CA LEU A 165 6.55 13.46 -8.26
C LEU A 165 7.70 14.42 -8.57
N ASP A 166 7.67 15.64 -8.03
CA ASP A 166 8.76 16.60 -8.19
C ASP A 166 10.06 16.04 -7.59
N ARG A 167 10.01 15.46 -6.38
CA ARG A 167 11.20 14.82 -5.77
C ARG A 167 11.71 13.62 -6.58
N LEU A 168 10.81 12.75 -7.06
CA LEU A 168 11.21 11.61 -7.90
C LEU A 168 11.92 12.07 -9.17
N ARG A 169 11.45 13.17 -9.77
CA ARG A 169 12.09 13.75 -10.95
C ARG A 169 13.49 14.30 -10.63
N GLU A 170 13.63 15.05 -9.53
CA GLU A 170 14.91 15.57 -9.06
C GLU A 170 15.93 14.44 -8.82
N THR A 171 15.51 13.34 -8.21
CA THR A 171 16.37 12.15 -7.98
C THR A 171 16.82 11.53 -9.31
N ALA A 172 15.89 11.31 -10.24
CA ALA A 172 16.21 10.74 -11.55
C ALA A 172 17.16 11.64 -12.38
N GLU A 173 16.97 12.94 -12.36
CA GLU A 173 17.85 13.90 -13.05
C GLU A 173 19.26 13.92 -12.44
N ALA A 174 19.37 13.78 -11.11
CA ALA A 174 20.66 13.69 -10.43
C ALA A 174 21.43 12.41 -10.78
N GLU A 175 20.73 11.26 -10.86
CA GLU A 175 21.32 9.99 -11.24
C GLU A 175 21.82 10.01 -12.68
N LEU A 176 21.04 10.50 -13.65
CA LEU A 176 21.44 10.65 -15.05
C LEU A 176 22.68 11.55 -15.19
N SER A 177 22.72 12.65 -14.45
CA SER A 177 23.87 13.58 -14.45
C SER A 177 25.15 12.96 -13.89
N LEU A 178 25.04 11.97 -13.00
CA LEU A 178 26.20 11.23 -12.47
C LEU A 178 26.69 10.17 -13.44
N GLU A 179 25.80 9.54 -14.19
CA GLU A 179 26.14 8.55 -15.21
C GLU A 179 26.87 9.19 -16.42
N GLU A 180 26.42 10.37 -16.85
CA GLU A 180 27.05 11.13 -17.94
C GLU A 180 28.47 11.62 -17.61
N ARG A 181 28.84 11.66 -16.34
CA ARG A 181 30.18 12.10 -15.86
C ARG A 181 31.17 10.95 -15.65
N ARG A 182 30.74 9.70 -15.87
CA ARG A 182 31.58 8.51 -15.71
C ARG A 182 32.12 8.02 -17.02
#